data_83ee928220e46bfedf1b40629400fe35
#
_entry.id   83ee928220e46bfedf1b40629400fe35
#
_cell.length_a   1.000
_cell.length_b   1.000
_cell.length_c   1.000
_cell.angle_alpha   90.00
_cell.angle_beta   90.00
_cell.angle_gamma   90.00
#
_symmetry.space_group_name_H-M   'P 1'
#
loop_
_entity.id
_entity.type
_entity.pdbx_description
1 polymer ?
#
loop_
_entity_poly.entity_id
_entity_poly.type
_entity_poly.pdbx_seq_one_letter_code
_entity_poly.pdbx_strand_id
1 'polypeptide(L)'
;MADSQAITERPRILVVDDNDDNRYTLTLYLELEGYTNIETAQDGEEAIARLKAERFDLVLLDLQMPKVDGYQVLAWLKGEAPLRDLPVIMISALNEMNSVVRCIELGAVDYLLKPFNPVLLKARLGATLEKKRLRDQVDAHLARLEEELEAARRLQMAMVPQSFPMPSTEFPVDIYASMEPAREVGGDLYDFFMTEDGTLCFLVGDVSGKGMPAALFMARAKSLIRIATELMRSRHGAAAGPAEIIARVNSELCQDNSDLMFVTLFFAMFAPHSGVLEYCNAGHNAPYRLNATTVETIEGAKGIILGVRADAAYETRRLSLAPGETVYVFTDGVTEANNITEELFSEARLEAVLRAAAGFSACDIVKAVGEAVRGFVGAALPFDDITMMAVRRLDPSA
;
A
#
# COMPACT_ATOMS: atom_id res chain seq x y z
N MET A 1 2.25 -6.70 -32.68
CA MET A 1 1.29 -7.64 -33.24
C MET A 1 1.48 -8.95 -32.52
N ALA A 2 0.66 -9.19 -31.53
CA ALA A 2 0.41 -10.50 -30.95
C ALA A 2 -1.04 -10.43 -30.47
N ASP A 3 -1.93 -10.91 -31.33
CA ASP A 3 -3.33 -11.17 -30.98
C ASP A 3 -3.34 -12.18 -29.82
N SER A 4 -3.50 -11.67 -28.60
CA SER A 4 -3.97 -12.49 -27.50
C SER A 4 -5.45 -12.70 -27.71
N GLN A 5 -5.79 -13.76 -28.45
CA GLN A 5 -7.12 -14.35 -28.44
C GLN A 5 -7.38 -14.76 -26.98
N ALA A 6 -8.07 -13.89 -26.24
CA ALA A 6 -8.77 -14.30 -25.05
C ALA A 6 -9.71 -15.43 -25.52
N ILE A 7 -9.42 -16.64 -25.08
CA ILE A 7 -10.32 -17.78 -25.14
C ILE A 7 -11.54 -17.32 -24.34
N THR A 8 -12.56 -16.85 -25.03
CA THR A 8 -13.87 -16.59 -24.45
C THR A 8 -14.43 -17.95 -24.08
N GLU A 9 -14.15 -18.41 -22.86
CA GLU A 9 -14.84 -19.57 -22.31
C GLU A 9 -16.34 -19.30 -22.46
N ARG A 10 -17.05 -20.20 -23.13
CA ARG A 10 -18.49 -20.07 -23.30
C ARG A 10 -19.13 -20.18 -21.93
N PRO A 11 -20.06 -19.27 -21.58
CA PRO A 11 -20.62 -19.23 -20.23
C PRO A 11 -21.30 -20.56 -19.88
N ARG A 12 -21.08 -21.01 -18.67
CA ARG A 12 -21.68 -22.23 -18.14
C ARG A 12 -22.99 -21.90 -17.44
N ILE A 13 -24.09 -22.45 -17.93
CA ILE A 13 -25.44 -22.11 -17.47
C ILE A 13 -26.05 -23.33 -16.80
N LEU A 14 -26.59 -23.16 -15.59
CA LEU A 14 -27.38 -24.17 -14.89
C LEU A 14 -28.87 -23.87 -15.08
N VAL A 15 -29.62 -24.81 -15.59
CA VAL A 15 -31.09 -24.75 -15.74
C VAL A 15 -31.73 -25.66 -14.70
N VAL A 16 -32.54 -25.10 -13.81
CA VAL A 16 -33.17 -25.82 -12.71
C VAL A 16 -34.67 -25.67 -12.81
N ASP A 17 -35.37 -26.76 -13.06
CA ASP A 17 -36.84 -26.83 -13.16
C ASP A 17 -37.25 -28.30 -12.90
N ASP A 18 -38.32 -28.58 -12.20
CA ASP A 18 -38.76 -29.95 -11.90
C ASP A 18 -39.44 -30.63 -13.10
N ASN A 19 -39.91 -29.83 -14.05
CA ASN A 19 -40.59 -30.32 -15.27
C ASN A 19 -39.59 -30.56 -16.41
N ASP A 20 -39.53 -31.77 -16.92
CA ASP A 20 -38.63 -32.18 -18.04
C ASP A 20 -38.86 -31.38 -19.33
N ASP A 21 -40.11 -31.06 -19.69
CA ASP A 21 -40.44 -30.28 -20.88
C ASP A 21 -39.93 -28.83 -20.77
N ASN A 22 -40.00 -28.26 -19.59
CA ASN A 22 -39.45 -26.93 -19.31
C ASN A 22 -37.91 -26.92 -19.44
N ARG A 23 -37.23 -27.89 -18.83
CA ARG A 23 -35.77 -28.02 -18.93
C ARG A 23 -35.35 -28.21 -20.39
N TYR A 24 -36.05 -29.07 -21.13
CA TYR A 24 -35.76 -29.29 -22.54
C TYR A 24 -35.98 -28.00 -23.36
N THR A 25 -37.10 -27.31 -23.15
CA THR A 25 -37.43 -26.08 -23.88
C THR A 25 -36.39 -24.98 -23.64
N LEU A 26 -36.03 -24.79 -22.38
CA LEU A 26 -35.00 -23.79 -22.01
C LEU A 26 -33.64 -24.13 -22.61
N THR A 27 -33.24 -25.40 -22.52
CA THR A 27 -31.98 -25.88 -23.12
C THR A 27 -31.95 -25.63 -24.60
N LEU A 28 -33.04 -26.00 -25.31
CA LEU A 28 -33.17 -25.77 -26.75
C LEU A 28 -33.06 -24.29 -27.13
N TYR A 29 -33.72 -23.38 -26.37
CA TYR A 29 -33.62 -21.94 -26.62
C TYR A 29 -32.21 -21.39 -26.36
N LEU A 30 -31.52 -21.87 -25.32
CA LEU A 30 -30.14 -21.53 -25.05
C LEU A 30 -29.19 -22.00 -26.15
N GLU A 31 -29.38 -23.24 -26.66
CA GLU A 31 -28.57 -23.78 -27.75
C GLU A 31 -28.79 -23.00 -29.06
N LEU A 32 -30.02 -22.60 -29.37
CA LEU A 32 -30.34 -21.77 -30.53
C LEU A 32 -29.68 -20.39 -30.46
N GLU A 33 -29.46 -19.87 -29.27
CA GLU A 33 -28.71 -18.62 -29.02
C GLU A 33 -27.18 -18.83 -28.97
N GLY A 34 -26.72 -20.07 -29.18
CA GLY A 34 -25.28 -20.39 -29.27
C GLY A 34 -24.60 -20.74 -27.94
N TYR A 35 -25.36 -20.90 -26.86
CA TYR A 35 -24.83 -21.41 -25.60
C TYR A 35 -24.73 -22.94 -25.67
N THR A 36 -23.56 -23.49 -25.40
CA THR A 36 -23.29 -24.93 -25.54
C THR A 36 -22.87 -25.60 -24.25
N ASN A 37 -22.61 -24.82 -23.20
CA ASN A 37 -22.21 -25.35 -21.92
C ASN A 37 -23.37 -25.19 -20.92
N ILE A 38 -24.36 -26.10 -21.07
CA ILE A 38 -25.61 -26.06 -20.32
C ILE A 38 -25.72 -27.35 -19.52
N GLU A 39 -25.98 -27.18 -18.24
CA GLU A 39 -26.32 -28.28 -17.34
C GLU A 39 -27.72 -28.10 -16.77
N THR A 40 -28.31 -29.21 -16.37
CA THR A 40 -29.67 -29.19 -15.85
C THR A 40 -29.74 -29.88 -14.49
N ALA A 41 -30.64 -29.41 -13.64
CA ALA A 41 -30.98 -30.03 -12.36
C ALA A 41 -32.51 -30.13 -12.24
N GLN A 42 -33.01 -31.24 -11.70
CA GLN A 42 -34.44 -31.54 -11.60
C GLN A 42 -35.10 -31.06 -10.31
N ASP A 43 -34.32 -30.65 -9.32
CA ASP A 43 -34.81 -30.09 -8.06
C ASP A 43 -33.74 -29.24 -7.39
N GLY A 44 -34.11 -28.54 -6.27
CA GLY A 44 -33.20 -27.67 -5.55
C GLY A 44 -32.05 -28.39 -4.86
N GLU A 45 -32.22 -29.67 -4.46
CA GLU A 45 -31.15 -30.45 -3.85
C GLU A 45 -30.05 -30.75 -4.87
N GLU A 46 -30.42 -31.19 -6.08
CA GLU A 46 -29.47 -31.44 -7.17
C GLU A 46 -28.80 -30.12 -7.59
N ALA A 47 -29.56 -29.02 -7.68
CA ALA A 47 -28.97 -27.71 -7.98
C ALA A 47 -27.91 -27.29 -6.99
N ILE A 48 -28.17 -27.42 -5.68
CA ILE A 48 -27.18 -27.11 -4.62
C ILE A 48 -25.97 -28.05 -4.71
N ALA A 49 -26.17 -29.34 -5.00
CA ALA A 49 -25.09 -30.30 -5.14
C ALA A 49 -24.15 -29.91 -6.30
N ARG A 50 -24.71 -29.53 -7.48
CA ARG A 50 -23.93 -29.06 -8.63
C ARG A 50 -23.21 -27.76 -8.35
N LEU A 51 -23.88 -26.77 -7.75
CA LEU A 51 -23.32 -25.47 -7.39
C LEU A 51 -22.15 -25.57 -6.39
N LYS A 52 -22.13 -26.61 -5.55
CA LYS A 52 -21.00 -26.92 -4.67
C LYS A 52 -19.82 -27.58 -5.39
N ALA A 53 -20.12 -28.40 -6.39
CA ALA A 53 -19.11 -29.18 -7.12
C ALA A 53 -18.43 -28.40 -8.23
N GLU A 54 -19.14 -27.46 -8.87
CA GLU A 54 -18.74 -26.85 -10.11
C GLU A 54 -19.09 -25.37 -10.16
N ARG A 55 -18.39 -24.61 -11.01
CA ARG A 55 -18.65 -23.17 -11.19
C ARG A 55 -19.58 -22.93 -12.36
N PHE A 56 -20.52 -22.04 -12.18
CA PHE A 56 -21.45 -21.57 -13.20
C PHE A 56 -21.36 -20.05 -13.37
N ASP A 57 -21.79 -19.59 -14.54
CA ASP A 57 -21.85 -18.16 -14.88
C ASP A 57 -23.24 -17.59 -14.73
N LEU A 58 -24.28 -18.44 -14.78
CA LEU A 58 -25.66 -18.06 -14.59
C LEU A 58 -26.48 -19.26 -14.15
N VAL A 59 -27.52 -19.00 -13.36
CA VAL A 59 -28.56 -19.99 -12.99
C VAL A 59 -29.91 -19.51 -13.47
N LEU A 60 -30.61 -20.34 -14.21
CA LEU A 60 -32.04 -20.22 -14.46
C LEU A 60 -32.75 -21.10 -13.44
N LEU A 61 -33.52 -20.54 -12.53
CA LEU A 61 -34.05 -21.25 -11.36
C LEU A 61 -35.56 -21.13 -11.27
N ASP A 62 -36.24 -22.27 -11.37
CA ASP A 62 -37.68 -22.32 -11.13
C ASP A 62 -38.03 -22.07 -9.66
N LEU A 63 -39.12 -21.36 -9.44
CA LEU A 63 -39.60 -21.04 -8.09
C LEU A 63 -40.25 -22.25 -7.41
N GLN A 64 -41.04 -22.99 -8.13
CA GLN A 64 -41.88 -24.05 -7.57
C GLN A 64 -41.30 -25.44 -7.91
N MET A 65 -40.57 -26.00 -6.96
CA MET A 65 -39.99 -27.32 -7.08
C MET A 65 -40.24 -28.14 -5.81
N PRO A 66 -40.30 -29.48 -5.93
CA PRO A 66 -40.44 -30.37 -4.77
C PRO A 66 -39.13 -30.34 -3.91
N LYS A 67 -39.26 -30.73 -2.64
CA LYS A 67 -38.20 -30.82 -1.61
C LYS A 67 -37.59 -29.47 -1.25
N VAL A 68 -36.76 -28.89 -2.08
CA VAL A 68 -36.12 -27.56 -1.91
C VAL A 68 -36.62 -26.64 -3.01
N ASP A 69 -37.38 -25.63 -2.68
CA ASP A 69 -37.93 -24.65 -3.60
C ASP A 69 -36.87 -23.62 -4.07
N GLY A 70 -37.21 -22.85 -5.13
CA GLY A 70 -36.28 -21.87 -5.70
C GLY A 70 -35.92 -20.74 -4.73
N TYR A 71 -36.78 -20.37 -3.78
CA TYR A 71 -36.45 -19.39 -2.76
C TYR A 71 -35.37 -19.90 -1.81
N GLN A 72 -35.46 -21.17 -1.42
CA GLN A 72 -34.50 -21.80 -0.53
C GLN A 72 -33.13 -21.94 -1.21
N VAL A 73 -33.11 -22.32 -2.49
CA VAL A 73 -31.87 -22.38 -3.29
C VAL A 73 -31.24 -20.98 -3.40
N LEU A 74 -32.04 -19.96 -3.75
CA LEU A 74 -31.56 -18.58 -3.86
C LEU A 74 -31.01 -18.05 -2.54
N ALA A 75 -31.74 -18.24 -1.44
CA ALA A 75 -31.32 -17.80 -0.12
C ALA A 75 -30.02 -18.49 0.33
N TRP A 76 -29.91 -19.80 0.08
CA TRP A 76 -28.68 -20.56 0.33
C TRP A 76 -27.51 -19.99 -0.49
N LEU A 77 -27.69 -19.80 -1.81
CA LEU A 77 -26.68 -19.31 -2.72
C LEU A 77 -26.17 -17.92 -2.31
N LYS A 78 -27.07 -17.02 -1.89
CA LYS A 78 -26.70 -15.66 -1.42
C LYS A 78 -26.06 -15.66 -0.04
N GLY A 79 -26.25 -16.71 0.75
CA GLY A 79 -25.56 -16.92 2.03
C GLY A 79 -24.12 -17.43 1.89
N GLU A 80 -23.78 -18.12 0.81
CA GLU A 80 -22.46 -18.67 0.55
C GLU A 80 -21.54 -17.62 -0.08
N ALA A 81 -20.48 -17.22 0.62
CA ALA A 81 -19.58 -16.14 0.17
C ALA A 81 -19.01 -16.33 -1.25
N PRO A 82 -18.57 -17.54 -1.68
CA PRO A 82 -18.05 -17.74 -3.03
C PRO A 82 -19.10 -17.67 -4.14
N LEU A 83 -20.39 -17.85 -3.82
CA LEU A 83 -21.49 -17.94 -4.76
C LEU A 83 -22.43 -16.72 -4.73
N ARG A 84 -22.27 -15.84 -3.76
CA ARG A 84 -23.15 -14.68 -3.54
C ARG A 84 -23.35 -13.84 -4.79
N ASP A 85 -22.32 -13.70 -5.59
CA ASP A 85 -22.28 -12.87 -6.79
C ASP A 85 -22.72 -13.59 -8.06
N LEU A 86 -22.98 -14.89 -7.98
CA LEU A 86 -23.52 -15.67 -9.10
C LEU A 86 -24.90 -15.15 -9.48
N PRO A 87 -25.11 -14.72 -10.74
CA PRO A 87 -26.40 -14.21 -11.16
C PRO A 87 -27.43 -15.34 -11.26
N VAL A 88 -28.62 -15.09 -10.74
CA VAL A 88 -29.77 -15.98 -10.80
C VAL A 88 -30.93 -15.26 -11.47
N ILE A 89 -31.46 -15.84 -12.52
CA ILE A 89 -32.72 -15.43 -13.15
C ILE A 89 -33.80 -16.41 -12.66
N MET A 90 -34.80 -15.91 -11.95
CA MET A 90 -35.88 -16.73 -11.43
C MET A 90 -36.90 -17.01 -12.53
N ILE A 91 -37.49 -18.21 -12.51
CA ILE A 91 -38.55 -18.61 -13.40
C ILE A 91 -39.86 -18.71 -12.61
N SER A 92 -40.95 -18.11 -13.10
CA SER A 92 -42.21 -18.01 -12.35
C SER A 92 -43.43 -18.14 -13.28
N ALA A 93 -44.56 -18.59 -12.75
CA ALA A 93 -45.84 -18.56 -13.45
C ALA A 93 -46.46 -17.14 -13.46
N LEU A 94 -47.29 -16.85 -14.44
CA LEU A 94 -47.88 -15.51 -14.71
C LEU A 94 -48.66 -14.85 -13.56
N ASN A 95 -49.10 -15.62 -12.55
CA ASN A 95 -50.03 -15.15 -11.50
C ASN A 95 -49.34 -14.74 -10.19
N GLU A 96 -48.01 -14.64 -10.15
CA GLU A 96 -47.25 -14.47 -8.90
C GLU A 96 -46.45 -13.16 -8.82
N MET A 97 -47.07 -12.01 -9.07
CA MET A 97 -46.40 -10.73 -9.03
C MET A 97 -45.71 -10.45 -7.66
N ASN A 98 -46.30 -10.91 -6.55
CA ASN A 98 -45.70 -10.80 -5.22
C ASN A 98 -44.46 -11.68 -5.06
N SER A 99 -44.38 -12.78 -5.80
CA SER A 99 -43.24 -13.68 -5.78
C SER A 99 -42.02 -13.06 -6.47
N VAL A 100 -42.23 -12.26 -7.49
CA VAL A 100 -41.16 -11.55 -8.23
C VAL A 100 -40.46 -10.54 -7.33
N VAL A 101 -41.23 -9.72 -6.58
CA VAL A 101 -40.68 -8.74 -5.65
C VAL A 101 -39.81 -9.43 -4.60
N ARG A 102 -40.32 -10.51 -4.01
CA ARG A 102 -39.57 -11.31 -3.02
C ARG A 102 -38.25 -11.88 -3.58
N CYS A 103 -38.27 -12.35 -4.86
CA CYS A 103 -37.04 -12.87 -5.49
C CYS A 103 -35.98 -11.79 -5.64
N ILE A 104 -36.37 -10.57 -6.05
CA ILE A 104 -35.44 -9.45 -6.19
C ILE A 104 -34.89 -9.03 -4.82
N GLU A 105 -35.73 -8.96 -3.79
CA GLU A 105 -35.32 -8.69 -2.41
C GLU A 105 -34.32 -9.74 -1.87
N LEU A 106 -34.47 -11.00 -2.27
CA LEU A 106 -33.55 -12.09 -1.94
C LEU A 106 -32.27 -12.09 -2.79
N GLY A 107 -32.14 -11.18 -3.76
CA GLY A 107 -30.93 -11.00 -4.56
C GLY A 107 -30.94 -11.70 -5.91
N ALA A 108 -32.09 -12.11 -6.46
CA ALA A 108 -32.19 -12.48 -7.87
C ALA A 108 -31.89 -11.26 -8.75
N VAL A 109 -31.21 -11.49 -9.88
CA VAL A 109 -30.84 -10.39 -10.80
C VAL A 109 -32.02 -10.03 -11.71
N ASP A 110 -32.83 -11.01 -12.06
CA ASP A 110 -33.99 -10.86 -12.95
C ASP A 110 -34.96 -12.04 -12.81
N TYR A 111 -36.05 -12.01 -13.60
CA TYR A 111 -37.04 -13.07 -13.63
C TYR A 111 -37.58 -13.32 -15.04
N LEU A 112 -38.08 -14.52 -15.31
CA LEU A 112 -38.74 -14.96 -16.54
C LEU A 112 -40.11 -15.55 -16.22
N LEU A 113 -41.12 -15.20 -17.04
CA LEU A 113 -42.46 -15.73 -16.86
C LEU A 113 -42.70 -16.95 -17.80
N LYS A 114 -43.38 -17.97 -17.28
CA LYS A 114 -43.92 -19.09 -18.08
C LYS A 114 -45.26 -18.66 -18.68
N PRO A 115 -45.55 -18.93 -19.97
CA PRO A 115 -44.71 -19.63 -20.96
C PRO A 115 -43.56 -18.78 -21.45
N PHE A 116 -42.43 -19.44 -21.74
CA PHE A 116 -41.17 -18.76 -22.10
C PHE A 116 -41.28 -18.01 -23.42
N ASN A 117 -40.93 -16.74 -23.37
CA ASN A 117 -40.74 -15.92 -24.56
C ASN A 117 -39.25 -15.92 -24.96
N PRO A 118 -38.87 -16.51 -26.13
CA PRO A 118 -37.47 -16.60 -26.54
C PRO A 118 -36.77 -15.24 -26.65
N VAL A 119 -37.47 -14.20 -27.08
CA VAL A 119 -36.91 -12.85 -27.23
C VAL A 119 -36.57 -12.25 -25.86
N LEU A 120 -37.45 -12.42 -24.85
CA LEU A 120 -37.21 -11.96 -23.49
C LEU A 120 -36.09 -12.76 -22.82
N LEU A 121 -36.07 -14.09 -23.01
CA LEU A 121 -34.99 -14.96 -22.51
C LEU A 121 -33.64 -14.48 -23.04
N LYS A 122 -33.52 -14.32 -24.36
CA LYS A 122 -32.32 -13.80 -25.01
C LYS A 122 -31.88 -12.46 -24.44
N ALA A 123 -32.79 -11.50 -24.35
CA ALA A 123 -32.47 -10.15 -23.88
C ALA A 123 -31.97 -10.14 -22.41
N ARG A 124 -32.65 -10.85 -21.50
CA ARG A 124 -32.30 -10.92 -20.08
C ARG A 124 -31.03 -11.71 -19.84
N LEU A 125 -30.86 -12.81 -20.51
CA LEU A 125 -29.67 -13.65 -20.47
C LEU A 125 -28.44 -12.85 -20.95
N GLY A 126 -28.55 -12.24 -22.13
CA GLY A 126 -27.45 -11.44 -22.69
C GLY A 126 -27.04 -10.28 -21.78
N ALA A 127 -28.02 -9.52 -21.27
CA ALA A 127 -27.73 -8.41 -20.34
C ALA A 127 -27.08 -8.91 -19.03
N THR A 128 -27.56 -10.03 -18.48
CA THR A 128 -27.04 -10.58 -17.24
C THR A 128 -25.62 -11.12 -17.38
N LEU A 129 -25.36 -11.88 -18.45
CA LEU A 129 -24.03 -12.43 -18.73
C LEU A 129 -23.03 -11.34 -19.08
N GLU A 130 -23.42 -10.31 -19.83
CA GLU A 130 -22.54 -9.18 -20.13
C GLU A 130 -22.18 -8.39 -18.88
N LYS A 131 -23.15 -8.13 -18.00
CA LYS A 131 -22.89 -7.49 -16.70
C LYS A 131 -21.91 -8.31 -15.85
N LYS A 132 -22.10 -9.64 -15.80
CA LYS A 132 -21.15 -10.51 -15.09
C LYS A 132 -19.77 -10.45 -15.70
N ARG A 133 -19.66 -10.57 -17.03
CA ARG A 133 -18.39 -10.51 -17.75
C ARG A 133 -17.61 -9.22 -17.47
N LEU A 134 -18.30 -8.07 -17.51
CA LEU A 134 -17.68 -6.77 -17.23
C LEU A 134 -17.20 -6.68 -15.77
N ARG A 135 -17.99 -7.19 -14.84
CA ARG A 135 -17.59 -7.24 -13.43
C ARG A 135 -16.37 -8.12 -13.21
N ASP A 136 -16.38 -9.35 -13.76
CA ASP A 136 -15.25 -10.28 -13.64
C ASP A 136 -13.96 -9.67 -14.26
N GLN A 137 -14.08 -8.91 -15.34
CA GLN A 137 -12.96 -8.18 -15.95
C GLN A 137 -12.42 -7.07 -15.03
N VAL A 138 -13.30 -6.32 -14.38
CA VAL A 138 -12.90 -5.27 -13.42
C VAL A 138 -12.20 -5.90 -12.23
N ASP A 139 -12.77 -6.95 -11.65
CA ASP A 139 -12.19 -7.64 -10.48
C ASP A 139 -10.81 -8.24 -10.81
N ALA A 140 -10.67 -8.88 -11.98
CA ALA A 140 -9.38 -9.41 -12.44
C ALA A 140 -8.35 -8.29 -12.70
N HIS A 141 -8.79 -7.13 -13.21
CA HIS A 141 -7.90 -6.00 -13.43
C HIS A 141 -7.45 -5.36 -12.12
N LEU A 142 -8.36 -5.22 -11.15
CA LEU A 142 -8.03 -4.72 -9.81
C LEU A 142 -7.04 -5.65 -9.11
N ALA A 143 -7.28 -6.96 -9.10
CA ALA A 143 -6.36 -7.93 -8.49
C ALA A 143 -4.95 -7.86 -9.12
N ARG A 144 -4.87 -7.68 -10.43
CA ARG A 144 -3.59 -7.51 -11.12
C ARG A 144 -2.87 -6.22 -10.71
N LEU A 145 -3.60 -5.10 -10.62
CA LEU A 145 -3.02 -3.83 -10.19
C LEU A 145 -2.51 -3.90 -8.74
N GLU A 146 -3.25 -4.57 -7.85
CA GLU A 146 -2.82 -4.81 -6.48
C GLU A 146 -1.53 -5.64 -6.42
N GLU A 147 -1.39 -6.67 -7.26
CA GLU A 147 -0.17 -7.48 -7.35
C GLU A 147 1.02 -6.66 -7.86
N GLU A 148 0.81 -5.81 -8.89
CA GLU A 148 1.85 -4.93 -9.44
C GLU A 148 2.31 -3.89 -8.40
N LEU A 149 1.39 -3.29 -7.64
CA LEU A 149 1.70 -2.33 -6.57
C LEU A 149 2.44 -2.99 -5.40
N GLU A 150 2.03 -4.19 -5.00
CA GLU A 150 2.72 -4.94 -3.94
C GLU A 150 4.15 -5.34 -4.37
N ALA A 151 4.36 -5.65 -5.65
CA ALA A 151 5.70 -5.87 -6.19
C ALA A 151 6.55 -4.59 -6.14
N ALA A 152 5.97 -3.44 -6.49
CA ALA A 152 6.64 -2.14 -6.40
C ALA A 152 7.03 -1.80 -4.95
N ARG A 153 6.12 -2.07 -3.99
CA ARG A 153 6.41 -1.91 -2.55
C ARG A 153 7.59 -2.76 -2.10
N ARG A 154 7.61 -4.03 -2.47
CA ARG A 154 8.75 -4.92 -2.12
C ARG A 154 10.07 -4.40 -2.67
N LEU A 155 10.08 -3.91 -3.92
CA LEU A 155 11.28 -3.32 -4.53
C LEU A 155 11.71 -2.04 -3.81
N GLN A 156 10.79 -1.15 -3.47
CA GLN A 156 11.07 0.07 -2.72
C GLN A 156 11.66 -0.24 -1.34
N MET A 157 11.01 -1.13 -0.59
CA MET A 157 11.51 -1.54 0.73
C MET A 157 12.88 -2.21 0.68
N ALA A 158 13.23 -2.88 -0.42
CA ALA A 158 14.57 -3.42 -0.62
C ALA A 158 15.65 -2.34 -0.92
N MET A 159 15.25 -1.13 -1.30
CA MET A 159 16.19 -0.03 -1.52
C MET A 159 16.68 0.59 -0.21
N VAL A 160 15.91 0.55 0.87
CA VAL A 160 16.33 1.07 2.17
C VAL A 160 16.98 -0.02 3.01
N PRO A 161 17.95 0.31 3.90
CA PRO A 161 18.61 -0.69 4.74
C PRO A 161 17.63 -1.44 5.63
N GLN A 162 17.65 -2.79 5.55
CA GLN A 162 16.81 -3.67 6.37
C GLN A 162 17.58 -4.32 7.53
N SER A 163 18.92 -4.25 7.51
CA SER A 163 19.79 -4.78 8.54
C SER A 163 20.64 -3.66 9.15
N PHE A 164 20.75 -3.70 10.47
CA PHE A 164 21.46 -2.68 11.23
C PHE A 164 22.72 -3.28 11.83
N PRO A 165 23.90 -2.60 11.74
CA PRO A 165 25.13 -3.12 12.28
C PRO A 165 25.06 -3.22 13.80
N MET A 166 25.62 -4.28 14.35
CA MET A 166 25.79 -4.39 15.78
C MET A 166 26.92 -3.47 16.23
N PRO A 167 26.73 -2.74 17.34
CA PRO A 167 27.79 -1.92 17.90
C PRO A 167 29.05 -2.74 18.24
N SER A 168 30.23 -2.13 18.04
CA SER A 168 31.52 -2.71 18.39
C SER A 168 32.50 -1.60 18.78
N THR A 169 33.68 -1.96 19.27
CA THR A 169 34.76 -0.99 19.54
C THR A 169 35.22 -0.27 18.29
N GLU A 170 35.16 -0.90 17.12
CA GLU A 170 35.48 -0.30 15.83
C GLU A 170 34.33 0.58 15.32
N PHE A 171 33.11 0.23 15.70
CA PHE A 171 31.89 0.97 15.32
C PHE A 171 31.04 1.23 16.56
N PRO A 172 31.39 2.24 17.38
CA PRO A 172 30.70 2.56 18.64
C PRO A 172 29.40 3.35 18.39
N VAL A 173 28.51 2.80 17.53
CA VAL A 173 27.24 3.42 17.17
C VAL A 173 26.13 2.38 17.22
N ASP A 174 25.05 2.74 17.89
CA ASP A 174 23.78 2.02 17.86
C ASP A 174 22.83 2.80 16.93
N ILE A 175 22.44 2.20 15.82
CA ILE A 175 21.58 2.82 14.80
C ILE A 175 20.39 1.93 14.50
N TYR A 176 19.23 2.54 14.41
CA TYR A 176 18.02 1.87 14.00
C TYR A 176 17.09 2.86 13.27
N ALA A 177 16.36 2.36 12.27
CA ALA A 177 15.35 3.11 11.54
C ALA A 177 14.12 2.26 11.25
N SER A 178 12.98 2.91 11.04
CA SER A 178 11.72 2.31 10.62
C SER A 178 11.06 3.21 9.59
N MET A 179 10.44 2.60 8.58
CA MET A 179 9.65 3.28 7.56
C MET A 179 8.35 2.52 7.34
N GLU A 180 7.24 3.20 7.54
CA GLU A 180 5.88 2.68 7.36
C GLU A 180 5.17 3.54 6.30
N PRO A 181 5.10 3.12 5.02
CA PRO A 181 4.39 3.87 4.00
C PRO A 181 2.89 3.90 4.25
N ALA A 182 2.26 5.07 4.04
CA ALA A 182 0.81 5.25 4.18
C ALA A 182 0.00 4.59 3.06
N ARG A 183 0.62 4.38 1.91
CA ARG A 183 0.07 3.68 0.74
C ARG A 183 0.95 2.49 0.38
N GLU A 184 0.66 1.88 -0.76
CA GLU A 184 1.44 0.76 -1.29
C GLU A 184 2.91 1.12 -1.47
N VAL A 185 3.19 2.35 -1.96
CA VAL A 185 4.52 2.94 -2.08
C VAL A 185 4.52 4.38 -1.58
N GLY A 186 5.62 4.82 -0.97
CA GLY A 186 5.76 6.12 -0.32
C GLY A 186 6.84 7.01 -0.93
N GLY A 187 6.86 8.28 -0.48
CA GLY A 187 7.89 9.27 -0.82
C GLY A 187 9.07 9.26 0.14
N ASP A 188 8.87 8.79 1.35
CA ASP A 188 9.87 8.78 2.40
C ASP A 188 11.10 7.95 2.06
N LEU A 189 12.23 8.36 2.59
CA LEU A 189 13.49 7.62 2.49
C LEU A 189 14.32 7.74 3.75
N TYR A 190 15.06 6.70 4.02
CA TYR A 190 16.21 6.76 4.91
C TYR A 190 17.36 5.94 4.31
N ASP A 191 18.58 6.29 4.70
CA ASP A 191 19.76 5.49 4.38
C ASP A 191 20.84 5.71 5.45
N PHE A 192 21.73 4.75 5.57
CA PHE A 192 23.00 4.91 6.27
C PHE A 192 24.08 4.04 5.62
N PHE A 193 25.30 4.52 5.62
CA PHE A 193 26.44 3.81 5.08
C PHE A 193 27.76 4.38 5.63
N MET A 194 28.78 3.55 5.61
CA MET A 194 30.14 3.99 5.98
C MET A 194 30.90 4.41 4.75
N THR A 195 31.63 5.50 4.87
CA THR A 195 32.66 5.88 3.89
C THR A 195 33.98 5.15 4.19
N GLU A 196 34.90 5.11 3.23
CA GLU A 196 36.21 4.43 3.37
C GLU A 196 37.05 4.97 4.54
N ASP A 197 36.88 6.23 4.91
CA ASP A 197 37.58 6.87 6.02
C ASP A 197 36.91 6.69 7.40
N GLY A 198 35.92 5.81 7.50
CA GLY A 198 35.24 5.47 8.75
C GLY A 198 34.20 6.49 9.21
N THR A 199 33.73 7.37 8.32
CA THR A 199 32.64 8.31 8.62
C THR A 199 31.30 7.62 8.35
N LEU A 200 30.37 7.62 9.32
CA LEU A 200 29.00 7.18 9.15
C LEU A 200 28.18 8.30 8.49
N CYS A 201 27.70 8.06 7.29
CA CYS A 201 26.69 8.90 6.65
C CYS A 201 25.30 8.37 6.96
N PHE A 202 24.37 9.24 7.32
CA PHE A 202 22.97 8.86 7.48
C PHE A 202 22.05 10.00 7.04
N LEU A 203 20.86 9.62 6.61
CA LEU A 203 19.88 10.58 6.08
C LEU A 203 18.45 10.11 6.31
N VAL A 204 17.55 11.06 6.41
CA VAL A 204 16.09 10.90 6.33
C VAL A 204 15.57 12.01 5.45
N GLY A 205 14.62 11.70 4.59
CA GLY A 205 14.01 12.66 3.69
C GLY A 205 12.58 12.27 3.35
N ASP A 206 11.82 13.25 2.88
CA ASP A 206 10.45 13.09 2.43
C ASP A 206 10.28 13.79 1.09
N VAL A 207 9.73 13.06 0.12
CA VAL A 207 9.49 13.50 -1.26
C VAL A 207 8.06 13.98 -1.39
N SER A 208 7.89 15.16 -1.99
CA SER A 208 6.58 15.74 -2.27
C SER A 208 5.69 14.82 -3.10
N GLY A 209 4.42 14.72 -2.72
CA GLY A 209 3.43 13.87 -3.38
C GLY A 209 3.42 12.45 -2.83
N LYS A 210 2.64 11.57 -3.46
CA LYS A 210 2.42 10.20 -2.97
C LYS A 210 2.38 9.21 -4.13
N GLY A 211 2.60 7.93 -3.83
CA GLY A 211 2.52 6.84 -4.80
C GLY A 211 3.75 6.75 -5.72
N MET A 212 3.57 6.18 -6.91
CA MET A 212 4.68 5.82 -7.82
C MET A 212 5.61 6.99 -8.20
N PRO A 213 5.13 8.22 -8.51
CA PRO A 213 6.03 9.33 -8.83
C PRO A 213 6.97 9.68 -7.67
N ALA A 214 6.44 9.75 -6.44
CA ALA A 214 7.23 10.02 -5.24
C ALA A 214 8.25 8.91 -4.98
N ALA A 215 7.85 7.65 -5.10
CA ALA A 215 8.74 6.50 -4.93
C ALA A 215 9.90 6.47 -5.93
N LEU A 216 9.66 6.85 -7.19
CA LEU A 216 10.71 6.92 -8.21
C LEU A 216 11.67 8.09 -7.95
N PHE A 217 11.14 9.26 -7.55
CA PHE A 217 11.98 10.40 -7.20
C PHE A 217 12.81 10.12 -5.94
N MET A 218 12.24 9.44 -4.96
CA MET A 218 12.94 8.92 -3.77
C MET A 218 14.13 8.04 -4.14
N ALA A 219 13.91 7.05 -5.01
CA ALA A 219 14.96 6.14 -5.46
C ALA A 219 16.09 6.88 -6.19
N ARG A 220 15.74 7.90 -7.02
CA ARG A 220 16.70 8.79 -7.68
C ARG A 220 17.49 9.60 -6.65
N ALA A 221 16.81 10.27 -5.71
CA ALA A 221 17.44 11.09 -4.69
C ALA A 221 18.42 10.28 -3.83
N LYS A 222 17.98 9.13 -3.30
CA LYS A 222 18.79 8.22 -2.50
C LYS A 222 20.05 7.78 -3.23
N SER A 223 19.91 7.35 -4.48
CA SER A 223 21.05 6.89 -5.31
C SER A 223 22.04 8.02 -5.57
N LEU A 224 21.56 9.21 -5.91
CA LEU A 224 22.42 10.38 -6.14
C LEU A 224 23.18 10.80 -4.88
N ILE A 225 22.54 10.77 -3.70
CA ILE A 225 23.19 11.12 -2.42
C ILE A 225 24.36 10.16 -2.15
N ARG A 226 24.13 8.86 -2.29
CA ARG A 226 25.17 7.85 -2.03
C ARG A 226 26.34 8.00 -3.01
N ILE A 227 26.07 8.06 -4.32
CA ILE A 227 27.08 8.21 -5.35
C ILE A 227 27.86 9.53 -5.21
N ALA A 228 27.16 10.64 -4.97
CA ALA A 228 27.81 11.94 -4.78
C ALA A 228 28.73 11.94 -3.54
N THR A 229 28.26 11.34 -2.45
CA THR A 229 29.07 11.20 -1.23
C THR A 229 30.35 10.42 -1.50
N GLU A 230 30.24 9.22 -2.04
CA GLU A 230 31.40 8.37 -2.36
C GLU A 230 32.37 9.06 -3.30
N LEU A 231 31.88 9.64 -4.40
CA LEU A 231 32.70 10.29 -5.41
C LEU A 231 33.43 11.54 -4.86
N MET A 232 32.71 12.37 -4.10
CA MET A 232 33.31 13.62 -3.57
C MET A 232 34.29 13.32 -2.43
N ARG A 233 33.98 12.33 -1.58
CA ARG A 233 34.91 11.90 -0.51
C ARG A 233 36.16 11.24 -1.09
N SER A 234 36.05 10.44 -2.12
CA SER A 234 37.21 9.85 -2.82
C SER A 234 38.13 10.91 -3.44
N ARG A 235 37.56 12.01 -3.97
CA ARG A 235 38.32 13.08 -4.64
C ARG A 235 38.90 14.13 -3.71
N HIS A 236 38.13 14.52 -2.67
CA HIS A 236 38.44 15.68 -1.82
C HIS A 236 38.67 15.30 -0.35
N GLY A 237 38.55 14.02 0.00
CA GLY A 237 38.72 13.54 1.37
C GLY A 237 37.75 14.21 2.33
N ALA A 238 38.24 14.54 3.52
CA ALA A 238 37.45 15.20 4.57
C ALA A 238 37.01 16.64 4.23
N ALA A 239 37.50 17.25 3.13
CA ALA A 239 37.06 18.57 2.71
C ALA A 239 35.66 18.58 2.09
N ALA A 240 35.15 17.43 1.61
CA ALA A 240 33.79 17.31 1.09
C ALA A 240 32.79 17.17 2.24
N GLY A 241 32.22 18.29 2.65
CA GLY A 241 31.21 18.35 3.72
C GLY A 241 29.77 18.13 3.23
N PRO A 242 28.81 17.98 4.17
CA PRO A 242 27.40 17.75 3.84
C PRO A 242 26.80 18.76 2.87
N ALA A 243 27.05 20.07 3.06
CA ALA A 243 26.47 21.12 2.22
C ALA A 243 26.89 21.03 0.77
N GLU A 244 28.17 20.73 0.50
CA GLU A 244 28.71 20.61 -0.86
C GLU A 244 28.14 19.38 -1.57
N ILE A 245 28.03 18.25 -0.85
CA ILE A 245 27.41 17.02 -1.36
C ILE A 245 25.96 17.29 -1.74
N ILE A 246 25.20 17.90 -0.84
CA ILE A 246 23.78 18.19 -1.06
C ILE A 246 23.57 19.23 -2.17
N ALA A 247 24.42 20.24 -2.28
CA ALA A 247 24.37 21.19 -3.41
C ALA A 247 24.55 20.48 -4.76
N ARG A 248 25.47 19.52 -4.83
CA ARG A 248 25.69 18.73 -6.05
C ARG A 248 24.46 17.85 -6.36
N VAL A 249 23.92 17.16 -5.38
CA VAL A 249 22.70 16.33 -5.51
C VAL A 249 21.52 17.18 -5.95
N ASN A 250 21.31 18.36 -5.36
CA ASN A 250 20.26 19.28 -5.73
C ASN A 250 20.35 19.73 -7.20
N SER A 251 21.55 20.09 -7.65
CA SER A 251 21.77 20.46 -9.06
C SER A 251 21.34 19.34 -10.04
N GLU A 252 21.62 18.07 -9.69
CA GLU A 252 21.21 16.91 -10.50
C GLU A 252 19.71 16.62 -10.39
N LEU A 253 19.09 16.81 -9.21
CA LEU A 253 17.65 16.60 -9.02
C LEU A 253 16.81 17.65 -9.77
N CYS A 254 17.33 18.86 -9.96
CA CYS A 254 16.66 19.90 -10.74
C CYS A 254 16.68 19.63 -12.25
N GLN A 255 17.56 18.76 -12.75
CA GLN A 255 17.58 18.38 -14.16
C GLN A 255 16.42 17.42 -14.46
N ASP A 256 15.76 17.64 -15.60
CA ASP A 256 14.64 16.81 -16.07
C ASP A 256 13.51 16.63 -15.03
N ASN A 257 13.26 17.67 -14.22
CA ASN A 257 12.22 17.69 -13.20
C ASN A 257 10.99 18.50 -13.64
N SER A 258 10.33 18.05 -14.71
CA SER A 258 9.14 18.70 -15.28
C SER A 258 7.95 18.77 -14.32
N ASP A 259 7.84 17.80 -13.44
CA ASP A 259 6.73 17.67 -12.48
C ASP A 259 6.96 18.47 -11.19
N LEU A 260 8.06 19.23 -11.13
CA LEU A 260 8.44 20.06 -9.98
C LEU A 260 8.47 19.27 -8.66
N MET A 261 8.89 18.02 -8.72
CA MET A 261 9.07 17.18 -7.53
C MET A 261 10.20 17.74 -6.66
N PHE A 262 10.03 17.67 -5.35
CA PHE A 262 11.06 18.10 -4.41
C PHE A 262 11.19 17.10 -3.26
N VAL A 263 12.28 17.21 -2.54
CA VAL A 263 12.51 16.41 -1.33
C VAL A 263 13.03 17.30 -0.20
N THR A 264 12.43 17.15 0.97
CA THR A 264 13.01 17.63 2.22
C THR A 264 14.06 16.62 2.68
N LEU A 265 15.21 17.06 3.16
CA LEU A 265 16.29 16.15 3.52
C LEU A 265 17.08 16.61 4.74
N PHE A 266 17.27 15.73 5.70
CA PHE A 266 18.33 15.82 6.68
C PHE A 266 19.43 14.84 6.30
N PHE A 267 20.65 15.34 6.07
CA PHE A 267 21.84 14.55 5.74
C PHE A 267 22.95 14.85 6.73
N ALA A 268 23.54 13.81 7.29
CA ALA A 268 24.58 13.93 8.31
C ALA A 268 25.75 12.99 8.04
N MET A 269 26.94 13.45 8.45
CA MET A 269 28.23 12.76 8.43
C MET A 269 28.76 12.72 9.85
N PHE A 270 28.86 11.54 10.42
CA PHE A 270 29.21 11.32 11.81
C PHE A 270 30.56 10.59 11.92
N ALA A 271 31.49 11.16 12.67
CA ALA A 271 32.74 10.52 13.05
C ALA A 271 32.60 9.86 14.42
N PRO A 272 32.33 8.54 14.52
CA PRO A 272 31.91 7.90 15.76
C PRO A 272 32.92 8.02 16.92
N HIS A 273 34.20 7.89 16.62
CA HIS A 273 35.26 7.93 17.64
C HIS A 273 35.41 9.34 18.27
N SER A 274 35.40 10.38 17.45
CA SER A 274 35.51 11.77 17.95
C SER A 274 34.18 12.31 18.46
N GLY A 275 33.05 11.75 18.01
CA GLY A 275 31.72 12.25 18.32
C GLY A 275 31.31 13.46 17.48
N VAL A 276 32.11 13.86 16.50
CA VAL A 276 31.79 15.01 15.64
C VAL A 276 30.72 14.63 14.65
N LEU A 277 29.64 15.38 14.62
CA LEU A 277 28.54 15.28 13.66
C LEU A 277 28.53 16.56 12.82
N GLU A 278 28.70 16.42 11.53
CA GLU A 278 28.46 17.49 10.54
C GLU A 278 27.17 17.17 9.80
N TYR A 279 26.30 18.17 9.61
CA TYR A 279 25.00 17.94 8.98
C TYR A 279 24.55 19.11 8.13
N CYS A 280 23.66 18.82 7.21
CA CYS A 280 22.92 19.77 6.39
C CYS A 280 21.43 19.45 6.48
N ASN A 281 20.61 20.46 6.76
CA ASN A 281 19.16 20.34 6.74
C ASN A 281 18.61 21.13 5.54
N ALA A 282 18.05 20.45 4.57
CA ALA A 282 17.45 20.99 3.38
C ALA A 282 15.91 20.98 3.50
N GLY A 283 15.38 21.81 4.41
CA GLY A 283 13.95 21.99 4.62
C GLY A 283 13.23 20.85 5.34
N HIS A 284 13.95 19.92 5.92
CA HIS A 284 13.40 18.78 6.68
C HIS A 284 13.07 19.18 8.12
N ASN A 285 12.22 18.38 8.78
CA ASN A 285 11.90 18.53 10.20
C ASN A 285 13.19 18.59 11.03
N ALA A 286 13.19 19.45 12.04
CA ALA A 286 14.35 19.59 12.91
C ALA A 286 14.54 18.33 13.76
N PRO A 287 15.73 17.66 13.72
CA PRO A 287 15.96 16.50 14.54
C PRO A 287 16.05 16.84 16.03
N TYR A 288 15.90 15.83 16.87
CA TYR A 288 16.12 15.94 18.30
C TYR A 288 17.47 15.34 18.71
N ARG A 289 18.16 16.03 19.64
CA ARG A 289 19.26 15.48 20.41
C ARG A 289 18.74 15.04 21.77
N LEU A 290 18.97 13.79 22.10
CA LEU A 290 18.58 13.20 23.38
C LEU A 290 19.82 12.88 24.19
N ASN A 291 19.79 13.23 25.48
CA ASN A 291 20.70 12.71 26.48
C ASN A 291 19.87 12.08 27.61
N ALA A 292 20.52 11.65 28.69
CA ALA A 292 19.83 10.99 29.79
C ALA A 292 18.74 11.85 30.49
N THR A 293 18.74 13.17 30.30
CA THR A 293 17.90 14.13 31.05
C THR A 293 17.16 15.11 30.17
N THR A 294 17.64 15.39 28.95
CA THR A 294 17.09 16.43 28.06
C THR A 294 16.79 15.92 26.69
N VAL A 295 15.78 16.53 26.08
CA VAL A 295 15.43 16.42 24.67
C VAL A 295 15.49 17.83 24.11
N GLU A 296 16.39 18.07 23.18
CA GLU A 296 16.66 19.37 22.59
C GLU A 296 16.53 19.31 21.08
N THR A 297 15.90 20.29 20.47
CA THR A 297 15.83 20.40 19.01
C THR A 297 17.23 20.78 18.48
N ILE A 298 17.69 20.06 17.46
CA ILE A 298 18.91 20.42 16.73
C ILE A 298 18.56 21.56 15.79
N GLU A 299 18.91 22.78 16.17
CA GLU A 299 18.67 23.95 15.32
C GLU A 299 19.53 23.86 14.06
N GLY A 300 18.91 24.08 12.91
CA GLY A 300 19.56 24.13 11.61
C GLY A 300 19.24 25.42 10.87
N ALA A 301 20.13 25.91 10.02
CA ALA A 301 19.71 26.81 8.97
C ALA A 301 18.64 26.08 8.16
N LYS A 302 17.44 26.66 8.03
CA LYS A 302 16.40 26.14 7.16
C LYS A 302 16.90 26.31 5.73
N GLY A 303 17.57 25.27 5.20
CA GLY A 303 17.95 25.21 3.80
C GLY A 303 16.73 25.11 2.91
N ILE A 304 16.90 25.44 1.63
CA ILE A 304 15.87 25.23 0.62
C ILE A 304 15.76 23.73 0.33
N ILE A 305 14.54 23.22 0.16
CA ILE A 305 14.25 21.85 -0.28
C ILE A 305 14.95 21.54 -1.60
N LEU A 306 15.34 20.29 -1.82
CA LEU A 306 16.03 19.87 -3.04
C LEU A 306 15.05 19.71 -4.21
N GLY A 307 15.53 19.97 -5.42
CA GLY A 307 14.78 19.78 -6.66
C GLY A 307 14.04 21.04 -7.16
N VAL A 308 14.07 22.15 -6.40
CA VAL A 308 13.31 23.37 -6.75
C VAL A 308 14.20 24.40 -7.46
N ARG A 309 15.40 24.63 -6.94
CA ARG A 309 16.30 25.64 -7.46
C ARG A 309 17.74 25.13 -7.52
N ALA A 310 18.27 24.98 -8.72
CA ALA A 310 19.56 24.33 -8.97
C ALA A 310 20.77 25.07 -8.32
N ASP A 311 20.69 26.38 -8.15
CA ASP A 311 21.69 27.25 -7.56
C ASP A 311 21.48 27.49 -6.05
N ALA A 312 20.65 26.68 -5.38
CA ALA A 312 20.40 26.78 -3.95
C ALA A 312 21.70 26.57 -3.16
N ALA A 313 21.93 27.46 -2.17
CA ALA A 313 23.05 27.33 -1.25
C ALA A 313 22.61 26.57 0.01
N TYR A 314 23.50 25.73 0.49
CA TYR A 314 23.33 24.92 1.69
C TYR A 314 24.41 25.23 2.70
N GLU A 315 24.16 24.98 3.97
CA GLU A 315 25.09 25.24 5.07
C GLU A 315 25.42 23.95 5.81
N THR A 316 26.70 23.69 6.05
CA THR A 316 27.14 22.65 6.98
C THR A 316 27.12 23.19 8.39
N ARG A 317 26.40 22.51 9.26
CA ARG A 317 26.43 22.72 10.71
C ARG A 317 27.20 21.61 11.37
N ARG A 318 27.71 21.90 12.58
CA ARG A 318 28.51 20.96 13.36
C ARG A 318 28.09 20.96 14.81
N LEU A 319 28.00 19.76 15.37
CA LEU A 319 27.80 19.53 16.79
C LEU A 319 28.66 18.36 17.25
N SER A 320 28.83 18.23 18.56
CA SER A 320 29.52 17.10 19.16
C SER A 320 28.56 16.29 19.99
N LEU A 321 28.51 14.99 19.74
CA LEU A 321 27.74 14.01 20.52
C LEU A 321 28.65 13.41 21.58
N ALA A 322 28.27 13.49 22.85
CA ALA A 322 28.89 12.75 23.92
C ALA A 322 28.48 11.27 23.89
N PRO A 323 29.27 10.33 24.44
CA PRO A 323 28.82 8.96 24.63
C PRO A 323 27.47 8.87 25.35
N GLY A 324 26.56 8.06 24.84
CA GLY A 324 25.20 7.92 25.34
C GLY A 324 24.18 8.88 24.72
N GLU A 325 24.62 9.92 23.99
CA GLU A 325 23.70 10.81 23.29
C GLU A 325 23.19 10.23 21.98
N THR A 326 21.95 10.59 21.62
CA THR A 326 21.25 10.11 20.44
C THR A 326 20.78 11.29 19.60
N VAL A 327 20.92 11.18 18.27
CA VAL A 327 20.19 12.01 17.30
C VAL A 327 18.99 11.23 16.82
N TYR A 328 17.81 11.84 16.92
CA TYR A 328 16.56 11.29 16.44
C TYR A 328 16.03 12.14 15.28
N VAL A 329 15.84 11.52 14.13
CA VAL A 329 15.38 12.15 12.89
C VAL A 329 14.05 11.50 12.49
N PHE A 330 13.11 12.28 11.97
CA PHE A 330 11.77 11.80 11.64
C PHE A 330 11.15 12.64 10.53
N THR A 331 10.21 12.06 9.79
CA THR A 331 9.37 12.77 8.81
C THR A 331 8.10 13.31 9.48
N ASP A 332 7.46 14.28 8.85
CA ASP A 332 6.27 14.97 9.38
C ASP A 332 5.09 14.02 9.64
N GLY A 333 5.01 12.89 8.92
CA GLY A 333 4.02 11.86 9.19
C GLY A 333 4.01 11.34 10.63
N VAL A 334 5.08 11.53 11.41
CA VAL A 334 5.09 11.24 12.85
C VAL A 334 4.24 12.25 13.62
N THR A 335 4.48 13.53 13.40
CA THR A 335 3.82 14.63 14.14
C THR A 335 2.45 14.99 13.59
N GLU A 336 2.22 14.75 12.30
CA GLU A 336 0.96 14.99 11.60
C GLU A 336 0.04 13.76 11.60
N ALA A 337 0.47 12.63 12.16
CA ALA A 337 -0.39 11.48 12.38
C ALA A 337 -1.67 11.89 13.12
N ASN A 338 -2.82 11.60 12.54
CA ASN A 338 -4.13 12.03 13.06
C ASN A 338 -4.96 10.85 13.55
N ASN A 339 -5.78 11.13 14.58
CA ASN A 339 -6.77 10.17 15.10
C ASN A 339 -8.14 10.36 14.43
N ILE A 340 -9.14 9.58 14.82
CA ILE A 340 -10.52 9.64 14.28
C ILE A 340 -11.23 10.97 14.54
N THR A 341 -10.71 11.81 15.45
CA THR A 341 -11.23 13.17 15.74
C THR A 341 -10.42 14.26 15.04
N GLU A 342 -9.54 13.88 14.11
CA GLU A 342 -8.65 14.78 13.34
C GLU A 342 -7.66 15.57 14.21
N GLU A 343 -7.40 15.13 15.44
CA GLU A 343 -6.33 15.68 16.25
C GLU A 343 -4.98 15.13 15.77
N LEU A 344 -3.95 15.98 15.72
CA LEU A 344 -2.58 15.59 15.38
C LEU A 344 -1.84 15.03 16.57
N PHE A 345 -0.91 14.09 16.35
CA PHE A 345 0.00 13.58 17.37
C PHE A 345 0.83 14.70 17.97
N SER A 346 1.35 15.58 17.16
CA SER A 346 2.10 16.79 17.47
C SER A 346 3.50 16.60 18.04
N GLU A 347 4.33 17.62 17.89
CA GLU A 347 5.69 17.67 18.46
C GLU A 347 5.69 17.49 19.99
N ALA A 348 4.71 18.06 20.70
CA ALA A 348 4.64 17.96 22.15
C ALA A 348 4.50 16.52 22.65
N ARG A 349 3.68 15.68 21.98
CA ARG A 349 3.57 14.26 22.32
C ARG A 349 4.83 13.50 21.93
N LEU A 350 5.42 13.81 20.78
CA LEU A 350 6.69 13.22 20.36
C LEU A 350 7.78 13.48 21.39
N GLU A 351 7.97 14.74 21.82
CA GLU A 351 8.95 15.10 22.84
C GLU A 351 8.72 14.38 24.18
N ALA A 352 7.45 14.22 24.58
CA ALA A 352 7.12 13.51 25.80
C ALA A 352 7.55 12.04 25.74
N VAL A 353 7.33 11.37 24.59
CA VAL A 353 7.76 9.99 24.36
C VAL A 353 9.28 9.89 24.32
N LEU A 354 9.97 10.78 23.59
CA LEU A 354 11.42 10.80 23.50
C LEU A 354 12.08 11.05 24.87
N ARG A 355 11.47 11.90 25.70
CA ARG A 355 11.94 12.17 27.07
C ARG A 355 11.79 10.93 27.97
N ALA A 356 10.72 10.17 27.81
CA ALA A 356 10.50 8.91 28.52
C ALA A 356 11.44 7.80 28.06
N ALA A 357 11.83 7.80 26.77
CA ALA A 357 12.75 6.84 26.17
C ALA A 357 14.23 7.25 26.24
N ALA A 358 14.55 8.35 26.94
CA ALA A 358 15.92 8.84 27.09
C ALA A 358 16.82 7.74 27.70
N GLY A 359 17.96 7.47 27.06
CA GLY A 359 18.91 6.44 27.49
C GLY A 359 18.61 5.03 26.96
N PHE A 360 17.50 4.80 26.28
CA PHE A 360 17.18 3.51 25.62
C PHE A 360 18.10 3.27 24.41
N SER A 361 18.06 2.04 23.88
CA SER A 361 18.70 1.71 22.60
C SER A 361 18.03 2.47 21.45
N ALA A 362 18.73 2.62 20.32
CA ALA A 362 18.16 3.23 19.11
C ALA A 362 16.88 2.50 18.67
N CYS A 363 16.89 1.18 18.72
CA CYS A 363 15.74 0.34 18.40
C CYS A 363 14.55 0.59 19.33
N ASP A 364 14.78 0.67 20.64
CA ASP A 364 13.71 0.86 21.62
C ASP A 364 13.12 2.28 21.55
N ILE A 365 13.93 3.30 21.25
CA ILE A 365 13.44 4.67 21.01
C ILE A 365 12.48 4.69 19.83
N VAL A 366 12.90 4.16 18.67
CA VAL A 366 12.06 4.15 17.47
C VAL A 366 10.79 3.33 17.69
N LYS A 367 10.87 2.18 18.36
CA LYS A 367 9.69 1.37 18.69
C LYS A 367 8.73 2.08 19.63
N ALA A 368 9.24 2.75 20.67
CA ALA A 368 8.41 3.48 21.62
C ALA A 368 7.62 4.61 20.95
N VAL A 369 8.24 5.35 20.03
CA VAL A 369 7.54 6.36 19.24
C VAL A 369 6.53 5.73 18.30
N GLY A 370 6.89 4.69 17.56
CA GLY A 370 5.96 4.00 16.65
C GLY A 370 4.75 3.40 17.37
N GLU A 371 4.93 2.83 18.56
CA GLU A 371 3.82 2.35 19.40
C GLU A 371 2.91 3.47 19.91
N ALA A 372 3.52 4.61 20.33
CA ALA A 372 2.76 5.76 20.76
C ALA A 372 1.93 6.37 19.63
N VAL A 373 2.51 6.50 18.43
CA VAL A 373 1.79 6.98 17.23
C VAL A 373 0.65 6.02 16.87
N ARG A 374 0.92 4.72 16.76
CA ARG A 374 -0.12 3.72 16.45
C ARG A 374 -1.24 3.71 17.50
N GLY A 375 -0.90 3.81 18.77
CA GLY A 375 -1.88 3.89 19.86
C GLY A 375 -2.76 5.15 19.78
N PHE A 376 -2.20 6.27 19.31
CA PHE A 376 -2.91 7.53 19.14
C PHE A 376 -3.81 7.53 17.90
N VAL A 377 -3.32 7.02 16.77
CA VAL A 377 -4.06 6.93 15.51
C VAL A 377 -5.26 5.97 15.63
N GLY A 378 -5.09 4.85 16.31
CA GLY A 378 -6.15 3.87 16.54
C GLY A 378 -6.70 3.29 15.23
N ALA A 379 -7.99 3.53 14.95
CA ALA A 379 -8.69 3.03 13.77
C ALA A 379 -8.69 4.02 12.58
N ALA A 380 -8.06 5.18 12.69
CA ALA A 380 -7.93 6.12 11.59
C ALA A 380 -7.01 5.57 10.49
N LEU A 381 -7.27 5.95 9.23
CA LEU A 381 -6.39 5.58 8.14
C LEU A 381 -5.08 6.38 8.21
N PRO A 382 -3.93 5.77 7.85
CA PRO A 382 -2.67 6.50 7.75
C PRO A 382 -2.78 7.70 6.81
N PHE A 383 -2.35 8.87 7.28
CA PHE A 383 -2.41 10.11 6.50
C PHE A 383 -1.16 10.28 5.64
N ASP A 384 0.02 10.03 6.21
CA ASP A 384 1.31 10.14 5.53
C ASP A 384 2.29 9.04 5.91
N ASP A 385 3.36 8.92 5.12
CA ASP A 385 4.46 8.00 5.38
C ASP A 385 5.12 8.36 6.72
N ILE A 386 5.47 7.35 7.50
CA ILE A 386 6.11 7.54 8.80
C ILE A 386 7.51 6.95 8.74
N THR A 387 8.51 7.83 8.79
CA THR A 387 9.91 7.42 8.83
C THR A 387 10.61 8.00 10.06
N MET A 388 11.34 7.13 10.75
CA MET A 388 12.05 7.46 11.99
C MET A 388 13.42 6.81 11.99
N MET A 389 14.43 7.54 12.47
CA MET A 389 15.79 7.03 12.65
C MET A 389 16.37 7.53 13.97
N ALA A 390 17.00 6.67 14.72
CA ALA A 390 17.81 7.00 15.90
C ALA A 390 19.25 6.57 15.67
N VAL A 391 20.20 7.47 15.96
CA VAL A 391 21.64 7.23 15.89
C VAL A 391 22.25 7.62 17.22
N ARG A 392 22.70 6.63 17.99
CA ARG A 392 23.25 6.79 19.32
C ARG A 392 24.74 6.52 19.33
N ARG A 393 25.51 7.47 19.87
CA ARG A 393 26.93 7.27 20.14
C ARG A 393 27.12 6.40 21.38
N LEU A 394 27.93 5.36 21.28
CA LEU A 394 28.32 4.53 22.43
C LEU A 394 29.72 4.91 22.92
N ASP A 395 30.07 4.51 24.14
CA ASP A 395 31.44 4.66 24.65
C ASP A 395 32.34 3.65 23.93
N PRO A 396 33.37 4.09 23.20
CA PRO A 396 34.30 3.16 22.54
C PRO A 396 35.06 2.23 23.47
N SER A 397 35.03 2.55 24.77
CA SER A 397 35.73 1.76 25.81
C SER A 397 34.82 0.85 26.64
N ALA A 398 33.50 0.78 26.30
CA ALA A 398 32.52 0.00 27.03
C ALA A 398 32.35 -1.41 26.46
#